data_a9246498a4a0c86e821235669401bdde
#
_entry.id   a9246498a4a0c86e821235669401bdde
#
_cell.length_a   1.000
_cell.length_b   1.000
_cell.length_c   1.000
_cell.angle_alpha   90.00
_cell.angle_beta   90.00
_cell.angle_gamma   90.00
#
_symmetry.space_group_name_H-M   'P 1'
#
loop_
_entity.id
_entity.type
_entity.pdbx_description
1 polymer ?
#
loop_
_entity_poly.entity_id
_entity_poly.type
_entity_poly.pdbx_seq_one_letter_code
_entity_poly.pdbx_strand_id
1 'polypeptide(L)'
;MQSRTFRTHSEEETIALGRELAGELPDGAVLLIGDLGAGKTTLAKGIVEGRNAAPADQVCSPTFTLIHQYGEAVYHIDLYRLDEVREVETLGLDELFAGGSLVLLEWAERFPSLLPRERTEIRLRTLADDTREISVLAVS
;
A
#
# COMPACT_ATOMS: atom_id res chain seq x y z
N MET A 1 20.83 -0.74 0.54
CA MET A 1 19.41 -0.46 0.39
C MET A 1 19.22 0.88 -0.31
N GLN A 2 18.39 0.90 -1.34
CA GLN A 2 18.13 2.13 -2.08
C GLN A 2 16.77 2.68 -1.70
N SER A 3 16.71 3.97 -1.41
CA SER A 3 15.44 4.64 -1.19
C SER A 3 15.30 5.78 -2.18
N ARG A 4 14.06 6.06 -2.57
CA ARG A 4 13.73 7.19 -3.43
C ARG A 4 12.67 8.02 -2.74
N THR A 5 12.78 9.32 -2.85
CA THR A 5 11.86 10.24 -2.21
C THR A 5 11.24 11.17 -3.25
N PHE A 6 9.93 11.32 -3.15
CA PHE A 6 9.13 12.15 -4.06
C PHE A 6 8.32 13.15 -3.24
N ARG A 7 7.94 14.25 -3.88
CA ARG A 7 6.98 15.18 -3.30
C ARG A 7 5.82 15.38 -4.25
N THR A 8 4.62 15.38 -3.69
CA THR A 8 3.41 15.67 -4.45
C THR A 8 2.67 16.83 -3.79
N HIS A 9 1.95 17.60 -4.59
CA HIS A 9 1.30 18.84 -4.14
C HIS A 9 -0.23 18.81 -4.31
N SER A 10 -0.78 17.67 -4.67
CA SER A 10 -2.22 17.49 -4.82
C SER A 10 -2.56 16.01 -4.81
N GLU A 11 -3.84 15.67 -4.65
CA GLU A 11 -4.29 14.29 -4.77
C GLU A 11 -3.99 13.73 -6.16
N GLU A 12 -4.22 14.54 -7.20
CA GLU A 12 -3.97 14.15 -8.58
C GLU A 12 -2.50 13.80 -8.80
N GLU A 13 -1.59 14.56 -8.21
CA GLU A 13 -0.16 14.27 -8.31
C GLU A 13 0.19 12.99 -7.57
N THR A 14 -0.43 12.73 -6.43
CA THR A 14 -0.19 11.49 -5.67
C THR A 14 -0.70 10.29 -6.46
N ILE A 15 -1.86 10.39 -7.08
CA ILE A 15 -2.38 9.31 -7.93
C ILE A 15 -1.45 9.08 -9.12
N ALA A 16 -0.99 10.16 -9.75
CA ALA A 16 -0.06 10.05 -10.88
C ALA A 16 1.24 9.36 -10.48
N LEU A 17 1.77 9.69 -9.31
CA LEU A 17 2.96 9.02 -8.77
C LEU A 17 2.69 7.53 -8.58
N GLY A 18 1.52 7.17 -8.05
CA GLY A 18 1.13 5.78 -7.89
C GLY A 18 1.13 5.01 -9.21
N ARG A 19 0.60 5.62 -10.27
CA ARG A 19 0.61 5.00 -11.60
C ARG A 19 2.04 4.73 -12.07
N GLU A 20 2.94 5.68 -11.86
CA GLU A 20 4.35 5.51 -12.26
C GLU A 20 5.03 4.42 -11.44
N LEU A 21 4.81 4.41 -10.14
CA LEU A 21 5.42 3.41 -9.25
C LEU A 21 4.91 1.99 -9.55
N ALA A 22 3.68 1.86 -10.02
CA ALA A 22 3.05 0.56 -10.24
C ALA A 22 3.89 -0.36 -11.12
N GLY A 23 4.55 0.19 -12.13
CA GLY A 23 5.39 -0.59 -13.04
C GLY A 23 6.74 -0.97 -12.45
N GLU A 24 7.14 -0.33 -11.37
CA GLU A 24 8.45 -0.55 -10.74
C GLU A 24 8.35 -1.38 -9.46
N LEU A 25 7.17 -1.46 -8.85
CA LEU A 25 6.99 -2.20 -7.61
C LEU A 25 7.02 -3.71 -7.87
N PRO A 26 7.76 -4.48 -7.07
CA PRO A 26 7.73 -5.93 -7.20
C PRO A 26 6.41 -6.48 -6.68
N ASP A 27 6.05 -7.67 -7.13
CA ASP A 27 4.93 -8.40 -6.53
C ASP A 27 5.27 -8.78 -5.09
N GLY A 28 4.24 -9.11 -4.32
CA GLY A 28 4.39 -9.40 -2.91
C GLY A 28 4.00 -8.21 -2.05
N ALA A 29 4.52 -8.16 -0.83
CA ALA A 29 4.10 -7.18 0.16
C ALA A 29 4.65 -5.78 -0.12
N VAL A 30 3.75 -4.81 -0.18
CA VAL A 30 4.08 -3.39 -0.27
C VAL A 30 3.32 -2.69 0.85
N LEU A 31 4.05 -2.20 1.84
CA LEU A 31 3.45 -1.52 2.99
C LEU A 31 3.29 -0.03 2.70
N LEU A 32 2.09 0.48 2.94
CA LEU A 32 1.81 1.91 2.88
C LEU A 32 1.77 2.41 4.31
N ILE A 33 2.78 3.19 4.70
CA ILE A 33 2.99 3.62 6.08
C ILE A 33 2.83 5.12 6.18
N GLY A 34 2.00 5.57 7.10
CA GLY A 34 1.75 6.99 7.35
C GLY A 34 0.55 7.19 8.25
N ASP A 35 0.44 8.39 8.78
CA ASP A 35 -0.69 8.75 9.64
C ASP A 35 -2.01 8.76 8.87
N LEU A 36 -3.12 8.77 9.59
CA LEU A 36 -4.43 8.97 8.98
C LEU A 36 -4.42 10.27 8.17
N GLY A 37 -4.91 10.19 6.94
CA GLY A 37 -4.95 11.35 6.06
C GLY A 37 -3.64 11.65 5.34
N ALA A 38 -2.62 10.80 5.47
CA ALA A 38 -1.33 11.02 4.80
C ALA A 38 -1.36 10.73 3.30
N GLY A 39 -2.46 10.14 2.79
CA GLY A 39 -2.60 9.86 1.36
C GLY A 39 -2.33 8.41 0.97
N LYS A 40 -2.37 7.48 1.91
CA LYS A 40 -2.13 6.06 1.62
C LYS A 40 -3.13 5.51 0.60
N THR A 41 -4.41 5.73 0.84
CA THR A 41 -5.44 5.25 -0.09
C THR A 41 -5.36 6.00 -1.42
N THR A 42 -5.03 7.27 -1.40
CA THR A 42 -4.86 8.07 -2.63
C THR A 42 -3.73 7.50 -3.50
N LEU A 43 -2.61 7.15 -2.87
CA LEU A 43 -1.51 6.52 -3.59
C LEU A 43 -1.91 5.14 -4.11
N ALA A 44 -2.64 4.37 -3.30
CA ALA A 44 -3.14 3.05 -3.70
C ALA A 44 -4.02 3.14 -4.95
N LYS A 45 -4.84 4.18 -5.08
CA LYS A 45 -5.66 4.40 -6.28
C LYS A 45 -4.81 4.42 -7.54
N GLY A 46 -3.69 5.16 -7.49
CA GLY A 46 -2.77 5.26 -8.62
C GLY A 46 -2.08 3.93 -8.91
N ILE A 47 -1.64 3.24 -7.87
CA ILE A 47 -0.96 1.96 -8.03
C ILE A 47 -1.89 0.92 -8.66
N VAL A 48 -3.12 0.82 -8.17
CA VAL A 48 -4.12 -0.13 -8.71
C VAL A 48 -4.40 0.18 -10.17
N GLU A 49 -4.60 1.46 -10.50
CA GLU A 49 -4.85 1.88 -11.88
C GLU A 49 -3.64 1.61 -12.78
N GLY A 50 -2.44 1.90 -12.26
CA GLY A 50 -1.20 1.66 -13.02
C GLY A 50 -0.93 0.18 -13.30
N ARG A 51 -1.47 -0.71 -12.47
CA ARG A 51 -1.42 -2.16 -12.70
C ARG A 51 -2.56 -2.65 -13.59
N ASN A 52 -3.39 -1.76 -14.08
CA ASN A 52 -4.57 -2.09 -14.91
C ASN A 52 -5.56 -3.02 -14.19
N ALA A 53 -5.61 -2.93 -12.86
CA ALA A 53 -6.48 -3.79 -12.06
C ALA A 53 -7.87 -3.19 -11.88
N ALA A 54 -7.97 -1.86 -11.76
CA ALA A 54 -9.24 -1.14 -11.68
C ALA A 54 -8.99 0.35 -11.92
N PRO A 55 -10.01 1.12 -12.36
CA PRO A 55 -9.89 2.58 -12.44
C PRO A 55 -9.69 3.17 -11.04
N ALA A 56 -8.94 4.27 -10.96
CA ALA A 56 -8.63 4.90 -9.67
C ALA A 56 -9.88 5.28 -8.87
N ASP A 57 -10.96 5.69 -9.54
CA ASP A 57 -12.20 6.09 -8.88
C ASP A 57 -12.99 4.93 -8.28
N GLN A 58 -12.61 3.69 -8.57
CA GLN A 58 -13.21 2.50 -7.98
C GLN A 58 -12.44 1.99 -6.76
N VAL A 59 -11.32 2.61 -6.44
CA VAL A 59 -10.49 2.18 -5.31
C VAL A 59 -10.88 2.97 -4.07
N CYS A 60 -11.17 2.25 -2.99
CA CYS A 60 -11.47 2.86 -1.70
C CYS A 60 -10.77 2.07 -0.59
N SER A 61 -10.69 2.66 0.61
CA SER A 61 -10.05 2.00 1.74
C SER A 61 -10.87 0.79 2.19
N PRO A 62 -10.26 -0.39 2.36
CA PRO A 62 -10.96 -1.58 2.82
C PRO A 62 -11.05 -1.68 4.35
N THR A 63 -11.21 -0.54 5.05
CA THR A 63 -11.20 -0.53 6.53
C THR A 63 -12.22 -1.49 7.14
N PHE A 64 -13.41 -1.58 6.56
CA PHE A 64 -14.47 -2.43 7.10
C PHE A 64 -14.47 -3.86 6.54
N THR A 65 -14.03 -4.03 5.31
CA THR A 65 -13.98 -5.34 4.66
C THR A 65 -12.63 -6.03 4.84
N LEU A 66 -11.62 -5.31 5.30
CA LEU A 66 -10.24 -5.73 5.51
C LEU A 66 -9.48 -5.98 4.20
N ILE A 67 -10.06 -6.65 3.24
CA ILE A 67 -9.39 -7.01 1.99
C ILE A 67 -10.28 -6.65 0.80
N HIS A 68 -9.72 -5.87 -0.15
CA HIS A 68 -10.30 -5.68 -1.47
C HIS A 68 -9.38 -6.34 -2.50
N GLN A 69 -9.95 -7.12 -3.40
CA GLN A 69 -9.20 -7.71 -4.50
C GLN A 69 -9.60 -7.01 -5.80
N TYR A 70 -8.61 -6.51 -6.54
CA TYR A 70 -8.82 -5.88 -7.82
C TYR A 70 -8.27 -6.80 -8.91
N GLY A 71 -9.17 -7.54 -9.57
CA GLY A 71 -8.78 -8.58 -10.51
C GLY A 71 -7.94 -9.64 -9.81
N GLU A 72 -6.97 -10.20 -10.51
CA GLU A 72 -6.01 -11.14 -9.93
C GLU A 72 -4.68 -10.46 -9.62
N ALA A 73 -4.53 -9.19 -10.00
CA ALA A 73 -3.25 -8.51 -9.96
C ALA A 73 -2.94 -7.83 -8.63
N VAL A 74 -3.95 -7.31 -7.93
CA VAL A 74 -3.73 -6.49 -6.74
C VAL A 74 -4.69 -6.85 -5.60
N TYR A 75 -4.14 -7.04 -4.42
CA TYR A 75 -4.90 -7.08 -3.16
C TYR A 75 -4.61 -5.80 -2.39
N HIS A 76 -5.62 -5.19 -1.82
CA HIS A 76 -5.49 -4.01 -0.96
C HIS A 76 -6.06 -4.37 0.40
N ILE A 77 -5.23 -4.33 1.43
CA ILE A 77 -5.53 -4.82 2.76
C ILE A 77 -5.35 -3.69 3.77
N ASP A 78 -6.32 -3.52 4.67
CA ASP A 78 -6.25 -2.52 5.73
C ASP A 78 -6.46 -3.21 7.08
N LEU A 79 -5.44 -3.15 7.93
CA LEU A 79 -5.44 -3.81 9.23
C LEU A 79 -5.80 -2.86 10.38
N TYR A 80 -6.29 -1.66 10.08
CA TYR A 80 -6.55 -0.64 11.09
C TYR A 80 -7.48 -1.12 12.22
N ARG A 81 -8.49 -1.91 11.88
CA ARG A 81 -9.49 -2.39 12.85
C ARG A 81 -9.04 -3.59 13.66
N LEU A 82 -7.94 -4.23 13.30
CA LEU A 82 -7.45 -5.41 14.00
C LEU A 82 -6.46 -5.01 15.08
N ASP A 83 -6.61 -5.57 16.26
CA ASP A 83 -5.78 -5.24 17.42
C ASP A 83 -4.80 -6.36 17.79
N GLU A 84 -5.09 -7.59 17.41
CA GLU A 84 -4.31 -8.74 17.82
C GLU A 84 -3.68 -9.48 16.65
N VAL A 85 -2.45 -9.95 16.84
CA VAL A 85 -1.72 -10.76 15.86
C VAL A 85 -2.58 -11.96 15.41
N ARG A 86 -3.27 -12.59 16.34
CA ARG A 86 -4.10 -13.76 16.06
C ARG A 86 -5.19 -13.47 15.02
N GLU A 87 -5.79 -12.28 15.10
CA GLU A 87 -6.80 -11.88 14.11
C GLU A 87 -6.20 -11.75 12.71
N VAL A 88 -4.99 -11.18 12.63
CA VAL A 88 -4.31 -11.00 11.34
C VAL A 88 -3.91 -12.36 10.76
N GLU A 89 -3.48 -13.28 11.61
CA GLU A 89 -3.08 -14.62 11.15
C GLU A 89 -4.19 -15.35 10.43
N THR A 90 -5.46 -15.10 10.79
CA THR A 90 -6.59 -15.75 10.14
C THR A 90 -6.82 -15.31 8.70
N LEU A 91 -6.18 -14.22 8.26
CA LEU A 91 -6.38 -13.69 6.91
C LEU A 91 -5.60 -14.44 5.83
N GLY A 92 -4.63 -15.27 6.22
CA GLY A 92 -3.84 -16.03 5.25
C GLY A 92 -2.90 -15.17 4.42
N LEU A 93 -2.30 -14.14 5.03
CA LEU A 93 -1.45 -13.20 4.30
C LEU A 93 -0.24 -13.87 3.65
N ASP A 94 0.34 -14.90 4.28
CA ASP A 94 1.52 -15.58 3.72
C ASP A 94 1.22 -16.16 2.33
N GLU A 95 0.02 -16.71 2.14
CA GLU A 95 -0.38 -17.25 0.85
C GLU A 95 -0.51 -16.13 -0.19
N LEU A 96 -1.04 -14.99 0.22
CA LEU A 96 -1.17 -13.84 -0.67
C LEU A 96 0.21 -13.31 -1.09
N PHE A 97 1.14 -13.22 -0.15
CA PHE A 97 2.49 -12.74 -0.45
C PHE A 97 3.22 -13.65 -1.43
N ALA A 98 2.95 -14.94 -1.38
CA ALA A 98 3.59 -15.93 -2.25
C ALA A 98 2.88 -16.11 -3.59
N GLY A 99 1.70 -15.52 -3.76
CA GLY A 99 0.81 -15.80 -4.88
C GLY A 99 1.11 -15.10 -6.20
N GLY A 100 2.15 -14.26 -6.26
CA GLY A 100 2.52 -13.57 -7.50
C GLY A 100 1.71 -12.31 -7.79
N SER A 101 0.93 -11.82 -6.82
CA SER A 101 0.18 -10.57 -6.94
C SER A 101 0.84 -9.47 -6.13
N LEU A 102 0.53 -8.23 -6.46
CA LEU A 102 0.91 -7.09 -5.64
C LEU A 102 -0.04 -7.04 -4.43
N VAL A 103 0.52 -6.94 -3.23
CA VAL A 103 -0.28 -6.88 -2.00
C VAL A 103 0.00 -5.57 -1.28
N LEU A 104 -0.94 -4.63 -1.37
CA LEU A 104 -0.83 -3.34 -0.69
C LEU A 104 -1.40 -3.47 0.72
N LEU A 105 -0.61 -3.06 1.72
CA LEU A 105 -0.99 -3.20 3.13
C LEU A 105 -0.97 -1.84 3.83
N GLU A 106 -2.09 -1.46 4.43
CA GLU A 106 -2.16 -0.29 5.31
C GLU A 106 -2.23 -0.76 6.76
N TRP A 107 -1.50 -0.08 7.64
CA TRP A 107 -1.44 -0.35 9.08
C TRP A 107 -0.79 -1.69 9.44
N ALA A 108 -0.08 -2.32 8.51
CA ALA A 108 0.61 -3.59 8.76
C ALA A 108 1.86 -3.41 9.62
N GLU A 109 2.40 -2.22 9.69
CA GLU A 109 3.57 -1.91 10.55
C GLU A 109 3.27 -2.15 12.04
N ARG A 110 2.00 -2.24 12.41
CA ARG A 110 1.59 -2.58 13.78
C ARG A 110 1.82 -4.04 14.12
N PHE A 111 2.05 -4.88 13.12
CA PHE A 111 2.22 -6.33 13.30
C PHE A 111 3.54 -6.80 12.68
N PRO A 112 4.68 -6.30 13.17
CA PRO A 112 5.97 -6.56 12.51
C PRO A 112 6.34 -8.04 12.45
N SER A 113 5.86 -8.86 13.39
CA SER A 113 6.15 -10.29 13.38
C SER A 113 5.51 -11.03 12.21
N LEU A 114 4.50 -10.45 11.55
CA LEU A 114 3.79 -11.08 10.45
C LEU A 114 4.25 -10.59 9.08
N LEU A 115 5.18 -9.63 9.05
CA LEU A 115 5.65 -9.06 7.79
C LEU A 115 6.70 -9.96 7.15
N PRO A 116 6.65 -10.16 5.82
CA PRO A 116 7.70 -10.92 5.16
C PRO A 116 9.01 -10.15 5.21
N ARG A 117 10.12 -10.89 5.19
CA ARG A 117 11.45 -10.31 5.22
C ARG A 117 11.70 -9.43 4.00
N GLU A 118 11.33 -9.94 2.83
CA GLU A 118 11.42 -9.16 1.60
C GLU A 118 10.10 -8.44 1.37
N ARG A 119 10.17 -7.12 1.40
CA ARG A 119 8.99 -6.28 1.20
C ARG A 119 9.42 -4.90 0.70
N THR A 120 8.45 -4.16 0.19
CA THR A 120 8.67 -2.74 -0.12
C THR A 120 7.92 -1.93 0.93
N GLU A 121 8.54 -0.86 1.43
CA GLU A 121 7.87 0.08 2.33
C GLU A 121 7.75 1.42 1.63
N ILE A 122 6.55 1.97 1.61
CA ILE A 122 6.29 3.30 1.09
C ILE A 122 5.80 4.14 2.26
N ARG A 123 6.59 5.14 2.64
CA ARG A 123 6.30 6.01 3.77
C ARG A 123 5.79 7.34 3.27
N LEU A 124 4.62 7.74 3.78
CA LEU A 124 3.97 8.98 3.40
C LEU A 124 3.93 9.92 4.59
N ARG A 125 4.35 11.15 4.38
CA ARG A 125 4.36 12.18 5.42
C ARG A 125 3.73 13.45 4.88
N THR A 126 2.83 14.04 5.66
CA THR A 126 2.23 15.33 5.35
C THR A 126 3.22 16.43 5.70
N LEU A 127 3.56 17.29 4.74
CA LEU A 127 4.44 18.44 4.95
C LEU A 127 3.65 19.72 5.11
N ALA A 128 2.56 19.86 4.36
CA ALA A 128 1.64 20.98 4.38
C ALA A 128 0.28 20.47 3.93
N ASP A 129 -0.74 21.32 3.85
CA ASP A 129 -2.11 20.89 3.59
C ASP A 129 -2.24 19.90 2.42
N ASP A 130 -1.65 20.22 1.28
CA ASP A 130 -1.72 19.35 0.10
C ASP A 130 -0.40 18.70 -0.27
N THR A 131 0.67 19.00 0.47
CA THR A 131 2.01 18.53 0.13
C THR A 131 2.34 17.26 0.91
N ARG A 132 2.79 16.25 0.17
CA ARG A 132 3.19 14.96 0.75
C ARG A 132 4.62 14.62 0.35
N GLU A 133 5.34 14.05 1.28
CA GLU A 133 6.64 13.45 0.99
C GLU A 133 6.46 11.94 1.01
N ILE A 134 6.87 11.29 -0.05
CA ILE A 134 6.64 9.86 -0.26
C ILE A 134 7.98 9.19 -0.53
N SER A 135 8.37 8.28 0.35
CA SER A 135 9.65 7.58 0.25
C SER A 135 9.40 6.09 -0.01
N VAL A 136 10.10 5.54 -0.99
CA VAL A 136 9.99 4.14 -1.38
C VAL A 136 11.29 3.43 -1.04
N LEU A 137 11.20 2.36 -0.27
CA LEU A 137 12.35 1.61 0.24
C LEU A 137 12.15 0.11 0.08
N ALA A 138 13.11 -0.55 -0.57
CA ALA A 138 13.14 -2.01 -0.62
C ALA A 138 13.81 -2.54 0.65
N VAL A 139 13.16 -3.49 1.32
CA VAL A 139 13.64 -4.09 2.57
C VAL A 139 13.85 -5.58 2.33
N SER A 140 14.99 -6.08 2.79
CA SER A 140 15.30 -7.50 2.66
C SER A 140 16.10 -8.04 3.82
#